data_2309fc49af698a8f681accb8f7b179f0
#
_entry.id   2309fc49af698a8f681accb8f7b179f0
#
_cell.length_a   1.000
_cell.length_b   1.000
_cell.length_c   1.000
_cell.angle_alpha   90.00
_cell.angle_beta   90.00
_cell.angle_gamma   90.00
#
_symmetry.space_group_name_H-M   'P 1'
#
loop_
_entity.id
_entity.type
_entity.pdbx_description
1 polymer ?
#
loop_
_entity_poly.entity_id
_entity_poly.type
_entity_poly.pdbx_seq_one_letter_code
_entity_poly.pdbx_strand_id
1 'polypeptide(L)'
;MSPPLPNITALIEGGGQIMIGTMKPLTTNTAVAHDGRKTLAMLRRRAGESVDGLLSRLDAAIATAKATGARVDEINTGSGSVRYEI
;
A
#
# COMPACT_ATOMS: atom_id res chain seq x y z
N MET A 1 24.49 1.52 5.94
CA MET A 1 23.46 2.44 5.44
C MET A 1 22.10 1.78 5.52
N SER A 2 21.14 2.44 6.14
CA SER A 2 19.80 1.90 6.26
C SER A 2 19.11 1.90 4.90
N PRO A 3 18.35 0.87 4.57
CA PRO A 3 17.56 0.91 3.34
C PRO A 3 16.54 2.05 3.42
N PRO A 4 16.26 2.72 2.30
CA PRO A 4 15.31 3.82 2.31
C PRO A 4 13.86 3.39 2.56
N LEU A 5 13.58 2.09 2.46
CA LEU A 5 12.24 1.56 2.65
C LEU A 5 12.29 0.38 3.62
N PRO A 6 12.57 0.65 4.91
CA PRO A 6 12.77 -0.43 5.87
C PRO A 6 11.55 -1.30 6.11
N ASN A 7 10.36 -0.71 6.04
CA ASN A 7 9.13 -1.48 6.30
C ASN A 7 8.77 -2.37 5.13
N ILE A 8 8.99 -1.90 3.90
CA ILE A 8 8.79 -2.74 2.72
C ILE A 8 9.81 -3.86 2.71
N THR A 9 11.07 -3.54 3.01
CA THR A 9 12.12 -4.54 3.05
C THR A 9 11.79 -5.64 4.05
N ALA A 10 11.40 -5.26 5.25
CA ALA A 10 11.05 -6.23 6.28
C ALA A 10 9.86 -7.09 5.87
N LEU A 11 8.87 -6.47 5.21
CA LEU A 11 7.69 -7.18 4.76
C LEU A 11 8.06 -8.27 3.75
N ILE A 12 8.87 -7.92 2.77
CA ILE A 12 9.26 -8.86 1.72
C ILE A 12 10.12 -9.97 2.30
N GLU A 13 11.08 -9.63 3.16
CA GLU A 13 11.93 -10.64 3.79
C GLU A 13 11.15 -11.57 4.71
N GLY A 14 10.02 -11.12 5.21
CA GLY A 14 9.14 -11.94 6.03
C GLY A 14 8.13 -12.77 5.24
N GLY A 15 8.24 -12.79 3.93
CA GLY A 15 7.34 -13.60 3.10
C GLY A 15 6.16 -12.84 2.52
N GLY A 16 6.10 -11.54 2.74
CA GLY A 16 5.04 -10.72 2.17
C GLY A 16 5.36 -10.29 0.74
N GLN A 17 4.50 -9.44 0.21
CA GLN A 17 4.68 -8.96 -1.15
C GLN A 17 4.07 -7.59 -1.32
N ILE A 18 4.55 -6.86 -2.32
CA ILE A 18 3.93 -5.60 -2.73
C ILE A 18 3.61 -5.68 -4.22
N MET A 19 2.61 -4.90 -4.63
CA MET A 19 2.23 -4.79 -6.03
C MET A 19 2.02 -3.32 -6.33
N ILE A 20 2.63 -2.84 -7.41
CA ILE A 20 2.51 -1.45 -7.83
C ILE A 20 2.22 -1.42 -9.32
N GLY A 21 1.30 -0.56 -9.69
CA GLY A 21 0.95 -0.37 -11.07
C GLY A 21 -0.54 -0.27 -11.27
N THR A 22 -0.98 -0.41 -12.51
CA THR A 22 -2.39 -0.40 -12.84
C THR A 22 -2.95 -1.79 -12.59
N MET A 23 -3.90 -1.87 -11.68
CA MET A 23 -4.53 -3.15 -11.33
C MET A 23 -6.00 -3.10 -11.67
N LYS A 24 -6.45 -4.08 -12.42
CA LYS A 24 -7.86 -4.15 -12.79
C LYS A 24 -8.69 -4.55 -11.57
N PRO A 25 -9.89 -4.03 -11.43
CA PRO A 25 -10.58 -3.11 -12.36
C PRO A 25 -10.23 -1.64 -12.18
N LEU A 26 -9.25 -1.30 -11.36
CA LEU A 26 -8.87 0.07 -11.11
C LEU A 26 -8.16 0.64 -12.33
N THR A 27 -8.44 1.91 -12.62
CA THR A 27 -7.87 2.57 -13.80
C THR A 27 -6.65 3.43 -13.47
N THR A 28 -6.36 3.62 -12.19
CA THR A 28 -5.21 4.40 -11.75
C THR A 28 -4.18 3.48 -11.14
N ASN A 29 -2.95 3.96 -11.08
CA ASN A 29 -1.89 3.19 -10.43
C ASN A 29 -2.19 3.07 -8.94
N THR A 30 -1.93 1.91 -8.41
CA THR A 30 -2.13 1.61 -7.00
C THR A 30 -0.89 0.95 -6.44
N ALA A 31 -0.78 0.96 -5.12
CA ALA A 31 0.28 0.25 -4.41
C ALA A 31 -0.38 -0.55 -3.30
N VAL A 32 -0.14 -1.84 -3.30
CA VAL A 32 -0.74 -2.75 -2.32
C VAL A 32 0.36 -3.51 -1.60
N ALA A 33 0.25 -3.60 -0.27
CA ALA A 33 1.17 -4.38 0.54
C ALA A 33 0.38 -5.48 1.25
N HIS A 34 0.89 -6.70 1.18
CA HIS A 34 0.24 -7.88 1.73
C HIS A 34 1.28 -8.71 2.47
N ASP A 35 0.95 -9.19 3.66
CA ASP A 35 1.91 -9.92 4.48
C ASP A 35 1.83 -11.44 4.32
N GLY A 36 1.06 -11.91 3.36
CA GLY A 36 0.83 -13.33 3.15
C GLY A 36 -0.45 -13.82 3.81
N ARG A 37 -1.03 -13.01 4.68
CA ARG A 37 -2.27 -13.35 5.40
C ARG A 37 -3.35 -12.30 5.18
N LYS A 38 -2.97 -11.04 5.18
CA LYS A 38 -3.92 -9.95 5.01
C LYS A 38 -3.27 -8.78 4.30
N THR A 39 -4.09 -7.93 3.73
CA THR A 39 -3.64 -6.69 3.12
C THR A 39 -3.38 -5.67 4.22
N LEU A 40 -2.19 -5.08 4.20
CA LEU A 40 -1.81 -4.07 5.19
C LEU A 40 -2.09 -2.66 4.68
N ALA A 41 -1.89 -2.42 3.40
CA ALA A 41 -2.05 -1.09 2.83
C ALA A 41 -2.49 -1.17 1.39
N MET A 42 -3.37 -0.25 1.00
CA MET A 42 -3.84 -0.12 -0.37
C MET A 42 -3.86 1.37 -0.66
N LEU A 43 -2.91 1.84 -1.44
CA LEU A 43 -2.77 3.27 -1.73
C LEU A 43 -3.07 3.57 -3.19
N ARG A 44 -3.55 4.77 -3.44
CA ARG A 44 -3.77 5.26 -4.79
C ARG A 44 -2.68 6.27 -5.12
N ARG A 45 -2.05 6.12 -6.27
CA ARG A 45 -1.04 7.08 -6.71
C ARG A 45 -1.70 8.42 -6.96
N ARG A 46 -1.10 9.47 -6.44
CA ARG A 46 -1.62 10.83 -6.58
C ARG A 46 -1.13 11.46 -7.88
N ALA A 47 -1.86 12.43 -8.36
CA ALA A 47 -1.45 13.18 -9.54
C ALA A 47 -0.10 13.82 -9.27
N GLY A 48 0.84 13.63 -10.19
CA GLY A 48 2.18 14.19 -10.05
C GLY A 48 3.10 13.44 -9.12
N GLU A 49 2.61 12.40 -8.46
CA GLU A 49 3.44 11.63 -7.55
C GLU A 49 4.35 10.68 -8.32
N SER A 50 5.64 10.66 -7.95
CA SER A 50 6.57 9.72 -8.55
C SER A 50 6.35 8.32 -7.97
N VAL A 51 6.89 7.32 -8.65
CA VAL A 51 6.86 5.95 -8.11
C VAL A 51 7.62 5.89 -6.80
N ASP A 52 8.76 6.59 -6.71
CA ASP A 52 9.52 6.64 -5.46
C ASP A 52 8.70 7.25 -4.33
N GLY A 53 7.94 8.30 -4.63
CA GLY A 53 7.07 8.91 -3.63
C GLY A 53 5.98 7.97 -3.18
N LEU A 54 5.39 7.24 -4.11
CA LEU A 54 4.37 6.25 -3.79
C LEU A 54 4.95 5.13 -2.93
N LEU A 55 6.16 4.67 -3.24
CA LEU A 55 6.82 3.66 -2.43
C LEU A 55 7.09 4.15 -1.02
N SER A 56 7.51 5.40 -0.86
CA SER A 56 7.76 5.97 0.46
C SER A 56 6.47 6.02 1.27
N ARG A 57 5.36 6.40 0.63
CA ARG A 57 4.07 6.41 1.30
C ARG A 57 3.63 5.01 1.69
N LEU A 58 3.87 4.04 0.81
CA LEU A 58 3.53 2.66 1.11
C LEU A 58 4.33 2.15 2.30
N ASP A 59 5.61 2.48 2.35
CA ASP A 59 6.46 2.10 3.47
C ASP A 59 5.91 2.63 4.80
N ALA A 60 5.54 3.90 4.82
CA ALA A 60 4.96 4.52 6.02
C ALA A 60 3.60 3.89 6.36
N ALA A 61 2.80 3.57 5.34
CA ALA A 61 1.49 2.95 5.57
C ALA A 61 1.62 1.56 6.18
N ILE A 62 2.63 0.81 5.78
CA ILE A 62 2.89 -0.50 6.38
C ILE A 62 3.20 -0.34 7.88
N ALA A 63 4.05 0.62 8.22
CA ALA A 63 4.38 0.89 9.61
C ALA A 63 3.14 1.26 10.41
N THR A 64 2.28 2.12 9.85
CA THR A 64 1.04 2.53 10.49
C THR A 64 0.12 1.34 10.70
N ALA A 65 -0.04 0.50 9.68
CA ALA A 65 -0.91 -0.67 9.78
C ALA A 65 -0.44 -1.62 10.88
N LYS A 66 0.86 -1.82 11.00
CA LYS A 66 1.41 -2.69 12.04
C LYS A 66 1.23 -2.08 13.43
N ALA A 67 1.39 -0.77 13.53
CA ALA A 67 1.28 -0.10 14.83
C ALA A 67 -0.17 -0.03 15.31
N THR A 68 -1.12 0.12 14.40
CA THR A 68 -2.53 0.29 14.77
C THR A 68 -3.34 -0.99 14.66
N GLY A 69 -2.83 -1.98 13.94
CA GLY A 69 -3.59 -3.20 13.66
C GLY A 69 -4.66 -3.02 12.61
N ALA A 70 -4.74 -1.85 12.00
CA ALA A 70 -5.77 -1.54 11.01
C ALA A 70 -5.14 -1.29 9.65
N ARG A 71 -5.82 -1.78 8.62
CA ARG A 71 -5.38 -1.58 7.25
C ARG A 71 -5.47 -0.11 6.84
N VAL A 72 -4.46 0.38 6.12
CA VAL A 72 -4.51 1.70 5.52
C VAL A 72 -5.09 1.54 4.11
N ASP A 73 -6.26 2.07 3.88
CA ASP A 73 -7.01 1.81 2.65
C ASP A 73 -7.48 3.12 2.02
N GLU A 74 -6.81 3.54 0.95
CA GLU A 74 -7.22 4.74 0.20
C GLU A 74 -8.15 4.41 -0.96
N ILE A 75 -8.40 3.15 -1.21
CA ILE A 75 -9.18 2.73 -2.36
C ILE A 75 -10.63 2.52 -2.02
N ASN A 76 -10.89 1.82 -0.92
CA ASN A 76 -12.26 1.47 -0.53
C ASN A 76 -12.90 2.45 0.45
N THR A 77 -12.14 3.37 1.00
CA THR A 77 -12.64 4.32 1.99
C THR A 77 -12.71 5.74 1.45
N GLY A 78 -12.83 5.88 0.15
CA GLY A 78 -12.91 7.20 -0.43
C GLY A 78 -14.16 7.93 0.00
N SER A 79 -14.16 9.25 -0.12
CA SER A 79 -15.26 10.08 0.31
C SER A 79 -16.54 9.82 -0.48
N GLY A 80 -16.45 9.14 -1.56
CA GLY A 80 -17.64 8.79 -2.36
C GLY A 80 -18.45 7.69 -1.78
N SER A 81 -17.96 7.04 -0.76
CA SER A 81 -18.66 6.00 -0.04
C SER A 81 -19.02 4.77 -0.87
N VAL A 82 -18.45 4.64 -2.04
CA VAL A 82 -18.64 3.41 -2.81
C VAL A 82 -17.67 2.38 -2.25
N ARG A 83 -18.22 1.30 -1.76
CA ARG A 83 -17.40 0.23 -1.25
C ARG A 83 -17.24 -0.84 -2.29
N TYR A 84 -16.03 -1.26 -2.48
CA TYR A 84 -15.75 -2.41 -3.32
C TYR A 84 -15.64 -3.60 -2.39
N GLU A 85 -16.56 -4.50 -2.54
CA GLU A 85 -16.51 -5.73 -1.78
C GLU A 85 -15.58 -6.68 -2.51
N ILE A 86 -14.50 -6.98 -1.88
CA ILE A 86 -13.48 -7.82 -2.50
C ILE A 86 -13.50 -9.17 -1.84
#